data_a1f1dd55716b5a74a51cc403baaf9a86
#
_entry.id   a1f1dd55716b5a74a51cc403baaf9a86
#
_cell.length_a   1.000
_cell.length_b   1.000
_cell.length_c   1.000
_cell.angle_alpha   90.00
_cell.angle_beta   90.00
_cell.angle_gamma   90.00
#
_symmetry.space_group_name_H-M   'P 1'
#
loop_
_entity.id
_entity.type
_entity.pdbx_description
1 polymer ?
#
loop_
_entity_poly.entity_id
_entity_poly.type
_entity_poly.pdbx_seq_one_letter_code
_entity_poly.pdbx_strand_id
1 'polypeptide(L)'
;MRKITEHEIAEIKNKATKPTIYNGNFPLNDISDREFETLCYLIFKERLKYDDKDLSGSFDNIDLMSGVGEKGFDSTLYSKGKIAGLIQCKKYKTRLTKPQTLHEILKFALNALLKKELIPDKKKFTYYLIASSGFANTAIDYLSSFNEEIVKEDLAKLCQPILKKYESLKNI
;
A
#
# COMPACT_ATOMS: atom_id res chain seq x y z
N MET A 1 5.86 -3.06 -13.95
CA MET A 1 4.68 -2.20 -13.69
C MET A 1 4.89 -0.90 -14.43
N ARG A 2 3.86 -0.33 -15.02
CA ARG A 2 3.89 1.01 -15.62
C ARG A 2 3.00 1.97 -14.82
N LYS A 3 3.24 3.26 -14.99
CA LYS A 3 2.34 4.31 -14.51
C LYS A 3 1.02 4.26 -15.27
N ILE A 4 -0.09 4.49 -14.58
CA ILE A 4 -1.41 4.68 -15.18
C ILE A 4 -1.54 6.12 -15.67
N THR A 5 -2.07 6.31 -16.86
CA THR A 5 -2.28 7.63 -17.46
C THR A 5 -3.49 8.34 -16.83
N GLU A 6 -3.54 9.67 -16.93
CA GLU A 6 -4.70 10.45 -16.47
C GLU A 6 -5.99 10.06 -17.22
N HIS A 7 -5.87 9.66 -18.50
CA HIS A 7 -7.00 9.15 -19.28
C HIS A 7 -7.57 7.84 -18.67
N GLU A 8 -6.70 6.88 -18.34
CA GLU A 8 -7.12 5.62 -17.69
C GLU A 8 -7.72 5.86 -16.30
N ILE A 9 -7.20 6.84 -15.55
CA ILE A 9 -7.79 7.25 -14.27
C ILE A 9 -9.20 7.83 -14.49
N ALA A 10 -9.37 8.68 -15.50
CA ALA A 10 -10.68 9.24 -15.85
C ALA A 10 -11.68 8.14 -16.26
N GLU A 11 -11.25 7.14 -17.03
CA GLU A 11 -12.10 6.01 -17.38
C GLU A 11 -12.53 5.20 -16.14
N ILE A 12 -11.62 4.93 -15.20
CA ILE A 12 -11.95 4.24 -13.95
C ILE A 12 -13.00 5.05 -13.18
N LYS A 13 -12.80 6.36 -13.03
CA LYS A 13 -13.76 7.26 -12.34
C LYS A 13 -15.13 7.26 -13.01
N ASN A 14 -15.19 7.30 -14.34
CA ASN A 14 -16.45 7.35 -15.08
C ASN A 14 -17.23 6.02 -15.02
N LYS A 15 -16.53 4.89 -14.88
CA LYS A 15 -17.10 3.55 -14.76
C LYS A 15 -17.25 3.11 -13.29
N ALA A 16 -16.82 3.95 -12.34
CA ALA A 16 -16.81 3.60 -10.93
C ALA A 16 -18.22 3.27 -10.42
N THR A 17 -18.27 2.27 -9.57
CA THR A 17 -19.48 1.91 -8.83
C THR A 17 -19.99 3.13 -8.06
N LYS A 18 -21.28 3.42 -8.17
CA LYS A 18 -21.93 4.47 -7.39
C LYS A 18 -22.46 3.83 -6.08
N PRO A 19 -21.67 3.86 -5.00
CA PRO A 19 -22.07 3.22 -3.77
C PRO A 19 -23.24 3.96 -3.14
N THR A 20 -24.16 3.22 -2.53
CA THR A 20 -25.21 3.80 -1.70
C THR A 20 -24.67 4.05 -0.30
N ILE A 21 -24.70 5.30 0.15
CA ILE A 21 -24.25 5.66 1.51
C ILE A 21 -25.36 5.30 2.49
N TYR A 22 -25.07 4.36 3.39
CA TYR A 22 -25.95 3.98 4.49
C TYR A 22 -25.42 4.51 5.82
N ASN A 23 -26.24 5.16 6.61
CA ASN A 23 -25.90 5.62 7.97
C ASN A 23 -24.61 6.45 8.06
N GLY A 24 -24.31 7.24 7.03
CA GLY A 24 -23.12 8.11 7.02
C GLY A 24 -21.77 7.40 6.78
N ASN A 25 -21.76 6.09 6.61
CA ASN A 25 -20.53 5.35 6.31
C ASN A 25 -20.34 5.21 4.80
N PHE A 26 -19.11 5.44 4.34
CA PHE A 26 -18.74 5.20 2.94
C PHE A 26 -18.61 3.69 2.71
N PRO A 27 -19.38 3.08 1.78
CA PRO A 27 -19.43 1.63 1.61
C PRO A 27 -18.24 1.12 0.77
N LEU A 28 -17.04 1.13 1.35
CA LEU A 28 -15.80 0.67 0.69
C LEU A 28 -15.89 -0.80 0.22
N ASN A 29 -16.79 -1.59 0.79
CA ASN A 29 -16.98 -2.99 0.39
C ASN A 29 -17.65 -3.14 -0.99
N ASP A 30 -18.37 -2.13 -1.47
CA ASP A 30 -19.16 -2.21 -2.71
C ASP A 30 -18.31 -1.85 -3.95
N ILE A 31 -17.19 -1.17 -3.77
CA ILE A 31 -16.27 -0.83 -4.87
C ILE A 31 -15.29 -1.97 -5.13
N SER A 32 -14.73 -2.07 -6.32
CA SER A 32 -13.69 -3.05 -6.67
C SER A 32 -12.33 -2.72 -6.01
N ASP A 33 -11.41 -3.68 -6.02
CA ASP A 33 -10.03 -3.46 -5.53
C ASP A 33 -9.37 -2.30 -6.28
N ARG A 34 -9.54 -2.25 -7.61
CA ARG A 34 -8.98 -1.18 -8.44
C ARG A 34 -9.58 0.19 -8.16
N GLU A 35 -10.89 0.26 -7.90
CA GLU A 35 -11.54 1.49 -7.48
C GLU A 35 -11.02 1.96 -6.12
N PHE A 36 -10.78 1.03 -5.18
CA PHE A 36 -10.20 1.37 -3.88
C PHE A 36 -8.75 1.91 -4.00
N GLU A 37 -7.90 1.28 -4.82
CA GLU A 37 -6.55 1.77 -5.12
C GLU A 37 -6.60 3.18 -5.74
N THR A 38 -7.51 3.39 -6.69
CA THR A 38 -7.71 4.69 -7.34
C THR A 38 -8.22 5.75 -6.37
N LEU A 39 -9.14 5.40 -5.47
CA LEU A 39 -9.62 6.29 -4.42
C LEU A 39 -8.48 6.72 -3.49
N CYS A 40 -7.68 5.78 -3.01
CA CYS A 40 -6.51 6.08 -2.18
C CYS A 40 -5.52 7.01 -2.91
N TYR A 41 -5.21 6.71 -4.17
CA TYR A 41 -4.37 7.58 -5.00
C TYR A 41 -4.94 9.00 -5.10
N LEU A 42 -6.23 9.16 -5.37
CA LEU A 42 -6.87 10.47 -5.51
C LEU A 42 -6.83 11.26 -4.19
N ILE A 43 -7.07 10.60 -3.06
CA ILE A 43 -6.98 11.23 -1.73
C ILE A 43 -5.56 11.76 -1.50
N PHE A 44 -4.52 10.95 -1.74
CA PHE A 44 -3.13 11.38 -1.57
C PHE A 44 -2.76 12.50 -2.54
N LYS A 45 -3.18 12.39 -3.81
CA LYS A 45 -2.94 13.42 -4.83
C LYS A 45 -3.55 14.76 -4.43
N GLU A 46 -4.77 14.74 -3.87
CA GLU A 46 -5.44 15.94 -3.41
C GLU A 46 -4.77 16.55 -2.17
N ARG A 47 -4.40 15.73 -1.19
CA ARG A 47 -3.67 16.18 0.01
C ARG A 47 -2.32 16.82 -0.34
N LEU A 48 -1.60 16.31 -1.33
CA LEU A 48 -0.35 16.91 -1.82
C LEU A 48 -0.58 18.31 -2.41
N LYS A 49 -1.70 18.55 -3.09
CA LYS A 49 -2.04 19.88 -3.63
C LYS A 49 -2.32 20.93 -2.54
N TYR A 50 -2.95 20.52 -1.45
CA TYR A 50 -3.33 21.41 -0.35
C TYR A 50 -2.24 21.59 0.72
N ASP A 51 -0.99 21.24 0.39
CA ASP A 51 0.17 21.39 1.26
C ASP A 51 -0.05 20.81 2.66
N ASP A 52 -0.63 19.60 2.69
CA ASP A 52 -0.81 18.86 3.94
C ASP A 52 0.57 18.60 4.56
N LYS A 53 0.85 19.27 5.68
CA LYS A 53 2.18 19.26 6.33
C LYS A 53 2.68 17.88 6.68
N ASP A 54 1.78 16.92 6.89
CA ASP A 54 2.14 15.53 7.17
C ASP A 54 2.63 14.78 5.93
N LEU A 55 2.24 15.23 4.74
CA LEU A 55 2.61 14.62 3.46
C LEU A 55 3.53 15.50 2.61
N SER A 56 3.20 16.78 2.42
CA SER A 56 3.88 17.69 1.49
C SER A 56 5.33 18.00 1.89
N GLY A 57 5.67 17.92 3.17
CA GLY A 57 7.05 18.05 3.64
C GLY A 57 7.96 16.91 3.21
N SER A 58 7.38 15.78 2.78
CA SER A 58 8.09 14.55 2.42
C SER A 58 7.95 14.18 0.94
N PHE A 59 6.84 14.56 0.29
CA PHE A 59 6.52 14.14 -1.08
C PHE A 59 6.02 15.34 -1.90
N ASP A 60 6.32 15.32 -3.21
CA ASP A 60 5.90 16.35 -4.16
C ASP A 60 5.06 15.79 -5.32
N ASN A 61 5.05 14.48 -5.51
CA ASN A 61 4.27 13.83 -6.57
C ASN A 61 3.87 12.40 -6.19
N ILE A 62 2.82 11.91 -6.85
CA ILE A 62 2.33 10.54 -6.72
C ILE A 62 1.95 9.98 -8.10
N ASP A 63 2.25 8.70 -8.33
CA ASP A 63 1.82 7.95 -9.50
C ASP A 63 1.04 6.70 -9.10
N LEU A 64 -0.11 6.48 -9.75
CA LEU A 64 -0.86 5.23 -9.67
C LEU A 64 -0.24 4.21 -10.63
N MET A 65 0.01 3.00 -10.15
CA MET A 65 0.70 1.96 -10.91
C MET A 65 -0.29 0.97 -11.53
N SER A 66 0.03 0.45 -12.72
CA SER A 66 -0.69 -0.66 -13.35
C SER A 66 -0.08 -1.99 -12.93
N GLY A 67 -0.90 -3.01 -12.84
CA GLY A 67 -0.46 -4.38 -12.70
C GLY A 67 -1.06 -5.09 -11.49
N VAL A 68 -1.11 -6.40 -11.57
CA VAL A 68 -1.58 -7.26 -10.49
C VAL A 68 -0.55 -7.20 -9.36
N GLY A 69 -1.00 -6.94 -8.16
CA GLY A 69 -0.24 -6.58 -6.95
C GLY A 69 0.82 -7.55 -6.43
N GLU A 70 1.57 -8.22 -7.30
CA GLU A 70 2.64 -9.14 -6.88
C GLU A 70 3.82 -8.41 -6.22
N LYS A 71 4.05 -7.13 -6.58
CA LYS A 71 5.19 -6.35 -6.07
C LYS A 71 4.95 -5.67 -4.72
N GLY A 72 3.74 -5.74 -4.19
CA GLY A 72 3.42 -5.22 -2.86
C GLY A 72 3.26 -3.71 -2.78
N PHE A 73 2.89 -3.02 -3.90
CA PHE A 73 2.48 -1.62 -3.87
C PHE A 73 1.61 -1.26 -5.08
N ASP A 74 0.76 -0.25 -4.90
CA ASP A 74 -0.23 0.21 -5.89
C ASP A 74 0.02 1.65 -6.33
N SER A 75 0.70 2.45 -5.51
CA SER A 75 1.13 3.80 -5.88
C SER A 75 2.55 4.09 -5.41
N THR A 76 3.23 4.99 -6.14
CA THR A 76 4.59 5.44 -5.84
C THR A 76 4.55 6.92 -5.50
N LEU A 77 5.15 7.29 -4.37
CA LEU A 77 5.34 8.65 -3.90
C LEU A 77 6.76 9.12 -4.23
N TYR A 78 6.88 10.34 -4.70
CA TYR A 78 8.16 10.92 -5.09
C TYR A 78 8.51 12.13 -4.23
N SER A 79 9.81 12.37 -4.10
CA SER A 79 10.39 13.61 -3.58
C SER A 79 11.55 13.99 -4.47
N LYS A 80 11.47 15.18 -5.07
CA LYS A 80 12.48 15.71 -6.02
C LYS A 80 12.81 14.71 -7.14
N GLY A 81 11.76 14.09 -7.70
CA GLY A 81 11.86 13.11 -8.79
C GLY A 81 12.42 11.73 -8.41
N LYS A 82 12.70 11.46 -7.13
CA LYS A 82 13.14 10.15 -6.63
C LYS A 82 12.03 9.47 -5.85
N ILE A 83 11.98 8.14 -5.90
CA ILE A 83 11.06 7.36 -5.07
C ILE A 83 11.39 7.64 -3.60
N ALA A 84 10.40 8.09 -2.84
CA ALA A 84 10.51 8.40 -1.43
C ALA A 84 9.46 7.66 -0.59
N GLY A 85 8.45 7.04 -1.22
CA GLY A 85 7.48 6.21 -0.54
C GLY A 85 6.68 5.35 -1.51
N LEU A 86 5.99 4.37 -0.94
CA LEU A 86 5.08 3.46 -1.66
C LEU A 86 3.79 3.30 -0.87
N ILE A 87 2.69 3.14 -1.58
CA ILE A 87 1.38 2.87 -1.01
C ILE A 87 0.92 1.50 -1.49
N GLN A 88 0.51 0.65 -0.56
CA GLN A 88 -0.21 -0.59 -0.82
C GLN A 88 -1.61 -0.50 -0.25
N CYS A 89 -2.60 -0.81 -1.08
CA CYS A 89 -4.01 -0.83 -0.72
C CYS A 89 -4.48 -2.28 -0.58
N LYS A 90 -5.27 -2.54 0.46
CA LYS A 90 -5.87 -3.85 0.70
C LYS A 90 -7.36 -3.70 0.96
N LYS A 91 -8.15 -4.23 0.04
CA LYS A 91 -9.59 -4.28 0.19
C LYS A 91 -10.01 -5.65 0.71
N TYR A 92 -10.37 -5.69 1.98
CA TYR A 92 -10.89 -6.88 2.65
C TYR A 92 -12.24 -6.59 3.28
N LYS A 93 -13.09 -7.60 3.37
CA LYS A 93 -14.39 -7.51 4.07
C LYS A 93 -14.24 -7.39 5.58
N THR A 94 -13.13 -7.83 6.13
CA THR A 94 -12.83 -7.83 7.57
C THR A 94 -11.53 -7.08 7.85
N ARG A 95 -11.33 -6.64 9.09
CA ARG A 95 -10.09 -5.99 9.53
C ARG A 95 -8.88 -6.90 9.33
N LEU A 96 -7.76 -6.33 8.90
CA LEU A 96 -6.50 -7.06 8.79
C LEU A 96 -6.02 -7.50 10.17
N THR A 97 -5.79 -8.80 10.30
CA THR A 97 -5.20 -9.39 11.51
C THR A 97 -3.67 -9.18 11.54
N LYS A 98 -3.03 -9.38 12.70
CA LYS A 98 -1.56 -9.33 12.83
C LYS A 98 -0.85 -10.23 11.79
N PRO A 99 -1.20 -11.53 11.61
CA PRO A 99 -0.55 -12.37 10.60
C PRO A 99 -0.70 -11.85 9.17
N GLN A 100 -1.89 -11.33 8.79
CA GLN A 100 -2.12 -10.77 7.47
C GLN A 100 -1.31 -9.49 7.25
N THR A 101 -1.26 -8.62 8.25
CA THR A 101 -0.46 -7.39 8.22
C THR A 101 1.02 -7.69 8.05
N LEU A 102 1.56 -8.61 8.84
CA LEU A 102 2.94 -9.07 8.72
C LEU A 102 3.24 -9.69 7.35
N HIS A 103 2.33 -10.51 6.83
CA HIS A 103 2.48 -11.09 5.49
C HIS A 103 2.66 -10.00 4.42
N GLU A 104 1.87 -8.93 4.46
CA GLU A 104 1.98 -7.84 3.47
C GLU A 104 3.28 -7.05 3.64
N ILE A 105 3.67 -6.74 4.87
CA ILE A 105 4.94 -6.04 5.18
C ILE A 105 6.13 -6.88 4.74
N LEU A 106 6.17 -8.17 5.07
CA LEU A 106 7.27 -9.06 4.70
C LEU A 106 7.32 -9.30 3.18
N LYS A 107 6.18 -9.44 2.51
CA LYS A 107 6.12 -9.52 1.05
C LYS A 107 6.73 -8.27 0.40
N PHE A 108 6.40 -7.09 0.88
CA PHE A 108 7.01 -5.85 0.43
C PHE A 108 8.51 -5.83 0.69
N ALA A 109 8.95 -6.16 1.91
CA ALA A 109 10.37 -6.17 2.28
C ALA A 109 11.20 -7.12 1.40
N LEU A 110 10.70 -8.33 1.11
CA LEU A 110 11.33 -9.30 0.20
C LEU A 110 11.45 -8.74 -1.23
N ASN A 111 10.39 -8.11 -1.75
CA ASN A 111 10.46 -7.45 -3.06
C ASN A 111 11.49 -6.31 -3.08
N ALA A 112 11.60 -5.54 -1.99
CA ALA A 112 12.56 -4.45 -1.88
C ALA A 112 14.02 -4.96 -1.76
N LEU A 113 14.24 -6.13 -1.19
CA LEU A 113 15.55 -6.78 -1.19
C LEU A 113 15.99 -7.17 -2.60
N LEU A 114 15.07 -7.70 -3.43
CA LEU A 114 15.35 -8.03 -4.84
C LEU A 114 15.57 -6.79 -5.71
N LYS A 115 14.83 -5.73 -5.43
CA LYS A 115 14.77 -4.50 -6.23
C LYS A 115 15.16 -3.31 -5.37
N LYS A 116 16.47 -3.14 -5.21
CA LYS A 116 17.05 -2.06 -4.37
C LYS A 116 16.57 -0.66 -4.79
N GLU A 117 16.20 -0.49 -6.05
CA GLU A 117 15.63 0.75 -6.59
C GLU A 117 14.27 1.13 -5.97
N LEU A 118 13.55 0.19 -5.34
CA LEU A 118 12.29 0.49 -4.65
C LEU A 118 12.49 1.31 -3.38
N ILE A 119 13.64 1.17 -2.72
CA ILE A 119 14.00 1.92 -1.52
C ILE A 119 15.38 2.58 -1.73
N PRO A 120 15.45 3.67 -2.52
CA PRO A 120 16.73 4.31 -2.84
C PRO A 120 17.36 5.00 -1.63
N ASP A 121 16.57 5.48 -0.69
CA ASP A 121 17.04 6.08 0.59
C ASP A 121 16.26 5.48 1.77
N LYS A 122 16.87 4.52 2.46
CA LYS A 122 16.26 3.84 3.62
C LYS A 122 15.92 4.77 4.78
N LYS A 123 16.59 5.93 4.93
CA LYS A 123 16.37 6.86 6.03
C LYS A 123 15.16 7.77 5.81
N LYS A 124 14.76 7.95 4.54
CA LYS A 124 13.69 8.88 4.14
C LYS A 124 12.56 8.18 3.40
N PHE A 125 12.47 6.87 3.50
CA PHE A 125 11.46 6.09 2.80
C PHE A 125 10.27 5.82 3.71
N THR A 126 9.05 5.98 3.17
CA THR A 126 7.81 5.68 3.88
C THR A 126 6.99 4.64 3.11
N TYR A 127 6.52 3.62 3.81
CA TYR A 127 5.60 2.63 3.28
C TYR A 127 4.24 2.78 3.95
N TYR A 128 3.20 2.99 3.14
CA TYR A 128 1.82 3.07 3.58
C TYR A 128 1.08 1.78 3.24
N LEU A 129 0.59 1.08 4.25
CA LEU A 129 -0.35 -0.02 4.09
C LEU A 129 -1.74 0.46 4.48
N ILE A 130 -2.65 0.52 3.50
CA ILE A 130 -4.01 1.04 3.66
C ILE A 130 -4.99 -0.12 3.52
N ALA A 131 -5.84 -0.31 4.52
CA ALA A 131 -6.85 -1.37 4.53
C ALA A 131 -8.26 -0.77 4.55
N SER A 132 -9.14 -1.19 3.64
CA SER A 132 -10.53 -0.69 3.53
C SER A 132 -11.35 -0.90 4.80
N SER A 133 -11.14 -2.00 5.51
CA SER A 133 -11.82 -2.34 6.77
C SER A 133 -10.96 -2.03 8.01
N GLY A 134 -9.80 -1.39 7.84
CA GLY A 134 -8.87 -1.09 8.92
C GLY A 134 -8.12 -2.32 9.43
N PHE A 135 -7.52 -2.19 10.62
CA PHE A 135 -6.71 -3.21 11.27
C PHE A 135 -7.38 -3.72 12.53
N ALA A 136 -7.20 -5.01 12.84
CA ALA A 136 -7.61 -5.58 14.11
C ALA A 136 -6.73 -5.01 15.25
N ASN A 137 -7.25 -4.97 16.48
CA ASN A 137 -6.52 -4.42 17.63
C ASN A 137 -5.14 -5.06 17.79
N THR A 138 -5.04 -6.38 17.66
CA THR A 138 -3.76 -7.11 17.73
C THR A 138 -2.74 -6.69 16.67
N ALA A 139 -3.21 -6.22 15.51
CA ALA A 139 -2.34 -5.68 14.49
C ALA A 139 -1.91 -4.24 14.83
N ILE A 140 -2.83 -3.42 15.35
CA ILE A 140 -2.55 -2.04 15.81
C ILE A 140 -1.53 -2.05 16.94
N ASP A 141 -1.73 -2.89 17.96
CA ASP A 141 -0.82 -3.03 19.11
C ASP A 141 0.58 -3.44 18.64
N TYR A 142 0.64 -4.41 17.72
CA TYR A 142 1.90 -4.87 17.14
C TYR A 142 2.61 -3.77 16.33
N LEU A 143 1.87 -3.01 15.52
CA LEU A 143 2.43 -1.92 14.70
C LEU A 143 2.92 -0.74 15.54
N SER A 144 2.26 -0.45 16.67
CA SER A 144 2.68 0.64 17.57
C SER A 144 4.03 0.38 18.26
N SER A 145 4.42 -0.89 18.40
CA SER A 145 5.73 -1.33 18.95
C SER A 145 6.52 -2.17 17.93
N PHE A 146 6.34 -1.91 16.64
CA PHE A 146 6.84 -2.77 15.55
C PHE A 146 8.32 -3.12 15.67
N ASN A 147 9.18 -2.13 15.94
CA ASN A 147 10.62 -2.35 16.02
C ASN A 147 11.04 -3.29 17.15
N GLU A 148 10.28 -3.31 18.25
CA GLU A 148 10.51 -4.18 19.40
C GLU A 148 9.93 -5.57 19.19
N GLU A 149 8.81 -5.63 18.48
CA GLU A 149 8.07 -6.88 18.25
C GLU A 149 8.65 -7.69 17.09
N ILE A 150 9.08 -7.05 16.01
CA ILE A 150 9.57 -7.76 14.81
C ILE A 150 10.82 -8.57 15.06
N VAL A 151 11.69 -8.14 15.99
CA VAL A 151 12.91 -8.87 16.36
C VAL A 151 12.65 -10.15 17.17
N LYS A 152 11.44 -10.29 17.72
CA LYS A 152 11.00 -11.48 18.47
C LYS A 152 10.41 -12.55 17.54
N GLU A 153 10.11 -12.19 16.29
CA GLU A 153 9.49 -13.08 15.30
C GLU A 153 10.52 -13.99 14.63
N ASP A 154 10.13 -15.21 14.34
CA ASP A 154 10.89 -16.12 13.46
C ASP A 154 10.64 -15.72 11.98
N LEU A 155 11.43 -14.74 11.51
CA LEU A 155 11.31 -14.20 10.17
C LEU A 155 11.52 -15.25 9.09
N ALA A 156 12.40 -16.23 9.30
CA ALA A 156 12.63 -17.31 8.34
C ALA A 156 11.36 -18.15 8.15
N LYS A 157 10.70 -18.51 9.25
CA LYS A 157 9.43 -19.24 9.22
C LYS A 157 8.30 -18.43 8.59
N LEU A 158 8.22 -17.13 8.87
CA LEU A 158 7.19 -16.24 8.32
C LEU A 158 7.40 -15.97 6.81
N CYS A 159 8.63 -15.90 6.34
CA CYS A 159 8.94 -15.64 4.94
C CYS A 159 8.76 -16.89 4.03
N GLN A 160 8.95 -18.11 4.54
CA GLN A 160 8.85 -19.33 3.73
C GLN A 160 7.54 -19.45 2.94
N PRO A 161 6.33 -19.25 3.50
CA PRO A 161 5.09 -19.34 2.72
C PRO A 161 4.99 -18.24 1.67
N ILE A 162 5.59 -17.07 1.90
CA ILE A 162 5.63 -15.97 0.94
C ILE A 162 6.52 -16.35 -0.24
N LEU A 163 7.74 -16.83 0.02
CA LEU A 163 8.69 -17.26 -1.00
C LEU A 163 8.11 -18.40 -1.87
N LYS A 164 7.40 -19.34 -1.25
CA LYS A 164 6.74 -20.43 -1.99
C LYS A 164 5.59 -19.96 -2.89
N LYS A 165 4.83 -18.96 -2.43
CA LYS A 165 3.62 -18.48 -3.11
C LYS A 165 3.93 -17.59 -4.31
N TYR A 166 4.96 -16.76 -4.23
CA TYR A 166 5.25 -15.74 -5.25
C TYR A 166 6.46 -16.12 -6.10
N GLU A 167 6.20 -16.43 -7.40
CA GLU A 167 7.23 -16.82 -8.37
C GLU A 167 8.37 -15.81 -8.46
N SER A 168 8.02 -14.50 -8.40
CA SER A 168 8.98 -13.40 -8.44
C SER A 168 9.97 -13.37 -7.28
N LEU A 169 9.72 -14.11 -6.20
CA LEU A 169 10.53 -14.16 -4.98
C LEU A 169 11.33 -15.46 -4.81
N LYS A 170 11.21 -16.42 -5.74
CA LYS A 170 11.86 -17.74 -5.61
C LYS A 170 13.39 -17.72 -5.67
N ASN A 171 13.97 -16.61 -6.11
CA ASN A 171 15.43 -16.44 -6.26
C ASN A 171 16.09 -15.64 -5.13
N ILE A 172 15.43 -15.53 -3.97
CA ILE A 172 16.00 -14.90 -2.76
C ILE A 172 16.75 -15.93 -1.92
#